data_06321f88c3c16bfb8c2fc88d12780e28
#
_entry.id   06321f88c3c16bfb8c2fc88d12780e28
#
_cell.length_a   1.000
_cell.length_b   1.000
_cell.length_c   1.000
_cell.angle_alpha   90.00
_cell.angle_beta   90.00
_cell.angle_gamma   90.00
#
_symmetry.space_group_name_H-M   'P 1'
#
loop_
_entity.id
_entity.type
_entity.pdbx_description
1 polymer ?
#
loop_
_entity_poly.entity_id
_entity_poly.type
_entity_poly.pdbx_seq_one_letter_code
_entity_poly.pdbx_strand_id
1 'polypeptide(L)'
;MSPDPEIPRADPLAGVPAEPGAPKPDPMLTITGVQRAFGGLTAVDVDHLEIPRGLITGLIGPNGAGKTTLFNLLTGFDTPDRGTWTLAGEDLAGVPAHLVARKGMVRTFQLTKALSRMTVMENMQLGAVGQSGERFFTALVPPLWRGKEAEITERADQLLVRFKLDHMRDEFAGTLSGGQRKLLEMARALMVEPALVMLDEPMAGVNPALTQSLLGHVKGLRDDEGRTVVFVEHDMDVVFDISDWVVCLAQGEVIAEGRPSEIGTNPAVIDAYLGATHSQDPTRRRKRYERRAS
;
A
#
# COMPACT_ATOMS: atom_id res chain seq x y z
N MET A 1 -30.43 22.92 -14.70
CA MET A 1 -30.33 21.45 -14.81
C MET A 1 -30.03 20.96 -13.41
N SER A 2 -31.00 20.39 -12.71
CA SER A 2 -30.77 19.78 -11.39
C SER A 2 -29.89 18.55 -11.59
N PRO A 3 -28.89 18.30 -10.71
CA PRO A 3 -28.13 17.07 -10.77
C PRO A 3 -29.08 15.88 -10.60
N ASP A 4 -28.90 14.87 -11.43
CA ASP A 4 -29.61 13.60 -11.30
C ASP A 4 -29.35 13.04 -9.88
N PRO A 5 -30.36 12.43 -9.24
CA PRO A 5 -30.16 11.80 -7.97
C PRO A 5 -29.13 10.66 -8.13
N GLU A 6 -28.02 10.78 -7.41
CA GLU A 6 -27.03 9.69 -7.30
C GLU A 6 -27.76 8.43 -6.85
N ILE A 7 -27.81 7.43 -7.75
CA ILE A 7 -28.26 6.08 -7.37
C ILE A 7 -27.24 5.59 -6.34
N PRO A 8 -27.64 5.29 -5.08
CA PRO A 8 -26.71 4.80 -4.09
C PRO A 8 -26.06 3.53 -4.62
N ARG A 9 -24.74 3.55 -4.80
CA ARG A 9 -23.97 2.35 -5.14
C ARG A 9 -24.25 1.32 -4.07
N ALA A 10 -24.71 0.13 -4.46
CA ALA A 10 -24.89 -0.97 -3.52
C ALA A 10 -23.58 -1.18 -2.76
N ASP A 11 -23.66 -1.28 -1.45
CA ASP A 11 -22.49 -1.52 -0.60
C ASP A 11 -21.87 -2.88 -0.93
N PRO A 12 -20.66 -2.95 -1.52
CA PRO A 12 -20.06 -4.20 -1.97
C PRO A 12 -19.68 -5.14 -0.82
N LEU A 13 -19.66 -4.64 0.41
CA LEU A 13 -19.37 -5.42 1.63
C LEU A 13 -20.62 -5.68 2.49
N ALA A 14 -21.83 -5.48 1.93
CA ALA A 14 -23.06 -5.79 2.64
C ALA A 14 -23.12 -7.29 2.99
N GLY A 15 -23.26 -7.58 4.30
CA GLY A 15 -23.36 -8.96 4.79
C GLY A 15 -22.02 -9.71 4.95
N VAL A 16 -20.89 -9.07 4.68
CA VAL A 16 -19.57 -9.64 5.01
C VAL A 16 -19.38 -9.59 6.52
N PRO A 17 -19.12 -10.74 7.20
CA PRO A 17 -18.92 -10.76 8.64
C PRO A 17 -17.61 -10.08 9.05
N ALA A 18 -17.62 -9.42 10.20
CA ALA A 18 -16.43 -8.77 10.79
C ALA A 18 -15.57 -9.79 11.55
N GLU A 19 -15.10 -10.82 10.87
CA GLU A 19 -14.32 -11.93 11.42
C GLU A 19 -13.05 -12.16 10.60
N PRO A 20 -11.90 -12.51 11.24
CA PRO A 20 -10.67 -12.82 10.52
C PRO A 20 -10.86 -13.90 9.46
N GLY A 21 -10.40 -13.64 8.24
CA GLY A 21 -10.52 -14.57 7.12
C GLY A 21 -11.89 -14.63 6.46
N ALA A 22 -12.79 -13.70 6.76
CA ALA A 22 -14.10 -13.64 6.11
C ALA A 22 -13.99 -13.49 4.60
N PRO A 23 -14.67 -14.33 3.79
CA PRO A 23 -14.59 -14.23 2.34
C PRO A 23 -15.26 -12.95 1.83
N LYS A 24 -14.64 -12.34 0.80
CA LYS A 24 -15.14 -11.14 0.14
C LYS A 24 -15.83 -11.51 -1.18
N PRO A 25 -16.88 -10.80 -1.59
CA PRO A 25 -17.60 -11.11 -2.83
C PRO A 25 -16.75 -11.06 -4.10
N ASP A 26 -15.79 -10.14 -4.17
CA ASP A 26 -14.86 -9.98 -5.30
C ASP A 26 -13.47 -9.63 -4.74
N PRO A 27 -12.66 -10.65 -4.37
CA PRO A 27 -11.34 -10.40 -3.84
C PRO A 27 -10.36 -9.99 -4.94
N MET A 28 -9.67 -8.86 -4.75
CA MET A 28 -8.55 -8.43 -5.58
C MET A 28 -7.27 -9.16 -5.22
N LEU A 29 -7.03 -9.36 -3.93
CA LEU A 29 -5.90 -10.10 -3.40
C LEU A 29 -6.42 -11.16 -2.43
N THR A 30 -5.96 -12.40 -2.59
CA THR A 30 -6.26 -13.51 -1.68
C THR A 30 -4.95 -14.08 -1.16
N ILE A 31 -4.82 -14.18 0.15
CA ILE A 31 -3.66 -14.71 0.86
C ILE A 31 -4.07 -15.99 1.57
N THR A 32 -3.30 -17.08 1.44
CA THR A 32 -3.61 -18.39 2.02
C THR A 32 -2.38 -19.01 2.65
N GLY A 33 -2.42 -19.22 3.97
CA GLY A 33 -1.41 -19.93 4.77
C GLY A 33 -0.03 -19.29 4.71
N VAL A 34 0.09 -17.96 4.52
CA VAL A 34 1.37 -17.27 4.38
C VAL A 34 2.06 -17.15 5.73
N GLN A 35 3.24 -17.74 5.82
CA GLN A 35 4.08 -17.70 7.02
C GLN A 35 5.50 -17.24 6.72
N ARG A 36 6.05 -16.45 7.65
CA ARG A 36 7.44 -16.02 7.63
C ARG A 36 8.02 -15.93 9.04
N ALA A 37 9.16 -16.58 9.27
CA ALA A 37 9.89 -16.53 10.53
C ALA A 37 11.32 -16.05 10.32
N PHE A 38 11.87 -15.36 11.31
CA PHE A 38 13.25 -14.91 11.35
C PHE A 38 13.89 -15.37 12.66
N GLY A 39 14.92 -16.21 12.59
CA GLY A 39 15.66 -16.67 13.77
C GLY A 39 14.77 -17.26 14.89
N GLY A 40 13.71 -17.99 14.51
CA GLY A 40 12.76 -18.61 15.43
C GLY A 40 11.61 -17.70 15.91
N LEU A 41 11.58 -16.42 15.49
CA LEU A 41 10.45 -15.52 15.71
C LEU A 41 9.54 -15.51 14.47
N THR A 42 8.30 -15.95 14.62
CA THR A 42 7.28 -15.83 13.57
C THR A 42 6.88 -14.36 13.42
N ALA A 43 7.16 -13.78 12.26
CA ALA A 43 6.86 -12.39 11.94
C ALA A 43 5.53 -12.23 11.20
N VAL A 44 5.12 -13.26 10.43
CA VAL A 44 3.83 -13.33 9.74
C VAL A 44 3.34 -14.77 9.82
N ASP A 45 2.07 -14.96 10.15
CA ASP A 45 1.33 -16.22 10.14
C ASP A 45 -0.14 -15.91 9.81
N VAL A 46 -0.44 -15.76 8.54
CA VAL A 46 -1.77 -15.40 8.04
C VAL A 46 -2.40 -16.62 7.39
N ASP A 47 -3.38 -17.21 8.04
CA ASP A 47 -4.10 -18.37 7.52
C ASP A 47 -4.91 -18.03 6.29
N HIS A 48 -5.74 -16.99 6.35
CA HIS A 48 -6.53 -16.48 5.24
C HIS A 48 -6.79 -14.99 5.37
N LEU A 49 -6.66 -14.26 4.25
CA LEU A 49 -7.02 -12.85 4.17
C LEU A 49 -7.38 -12.49 2.73
N GLU A 50 -8.51 -11.81 2.56
CA GLU A 50 -8.94 -11.28 1.27
C GLU A 50 -9.06 -9.77 1.31
N ILE A 51 -8.54 -9.10 0.28
CA ILE A 51 -8.66 -7.66 0.06
C ILE A 51 -9.71 -7.44 -1.03
N PRO A 52 -10.80 -6.74 -0.74
CA PRO A 52 -11.88 -6.52 -1.71
C PRO A 52 -11.45 -5.59 -2.83
N ARG A 53 -11.92 -5.87 -4.06
CA ARG A 53 -11.62 -5.07 -5.26
C ARG A 53 -12.28 -3.70 -5.20
N GLY A 54 -11.56 -2.68 -5.70
CA GLY A 54 -12.07 -1.32 -5.87
C GLY A 54 -12.37 -0.59 -4.57
N LEU A 55 -11.85 -1.07 -3.45
CA LEU A 55 -12.05 -0.50 -2.12
C LEU A 55 -10.71 -0.11 -1.48
N ILE A 56 -10.80 0.70 -0.43
CA ILE A 56 -9.66 1.09 0.40
C ILE A 56 -9.65 0.21 1.66
N THR A 57 -8.59 -0.60 1.81
CA THR A 57 -8.37 -1.41 3.02
C THR A 57 -7.25 -0.83 3.86
N GLY A 58 -7.55 -0.48 5.11
CA GLY A 58 -6.55 -0.09 6.11
C GLY A 58 -5.94 -1.33 6.78
N LEU A 59 -4.61 -1.43 6.80
CA LEU A 59 -3.88 -2.44 7.56
C LEU A 59 -3.28 -1.82 8.80
N ILE A 60 -3.83 -2.15 9.96
CA ILE A 60 -3.42 -1.61 11.25
C ILE A 60 -2.75 -2.66 12.13
N GLY A 61 -2.20 -2.22 13.25
CA GLY A 61 -1.63 -3.09 14.28
C GLY A 61 -0.43 -2.43 14.97
N PRO A 62 -0.05 -2.89 16.16
CA PRO A 62 1.06 -2.32 16.91
C PRO A 62 2.40 -2.47 16.17
N ASN A 63 3.43 -1.78 16.70
CA ASN A 63 4.79 -1.94 16.17
C ASN A 63 5.27 -3.38 16.33
N GLY A 64 5.85 -3.95 15.29
CA GLY A 64 6.26 -5.35 15.26
C GLY A 64 5.14 -6.36 15.00
N ALA A 65 3.93 -5.91 14.64
CA ALA A 65 2.80 -6.80 14.31
C ALA A 65 2.98 -7.63 13.03
N GLY A 66 3.99 -7.30 12.19
CA GLY A 66 4.24 -8.02 10.94
C GLY A 66 3.80 -7.29 9.66
N LYS A 67 3.22 -6.08 9.76
CA LYS A 67 2.66 -5.32 8.61
C LYS A 67 3.66 -5.12 7.48
N THR A 68 4.83 -4.58 7.76
CA THR A 68 5.88 -4.34 6.76
C THR A 68 6.42 -5.65 6.19
N THR A 69 6.52 -6.71 7.01
CA THR A 69 6.92 -8.05 6.56
C THR A 69 5.88 -8.61 5.59
N LEU A 70 4.59 -8.53 5.92
CA LEU A 70 3.50 -8.94 5.03
C LEU A 70 3.56 -8.17 3.69
N PHE A 71 3.74 -6.85 3.72
CA PHE A 71 3.92 -6.04 2.51
C PHE A 71 5.13 -6.50 1.68
N ASN A 72 6.26 -6.82 2.32
CA ASN A 72 7.46 -7.33 1.65
C ASN A 72 7.19 -8.66 0.93
N LEU A 73 6.50 -9.58 1.60
CA LEU A 73 6.13 -10.88 1.04
C LEU A 73 5.24 -10.71 -0.20
N LEU A 74 4.14 -10.00 -0.04
CA LEU A 74 3.14 -9.80 -1.11
C LEU A 74 3.74 -9.13 -2.35
N THR A 75 4.68 -8.21 -2.15
CA THR A 75 5.31 -7.47 -3.25
C THR A 75 6.61 -8.10 -3.77
N GLY A 76 6.97 -9.31 -3.31
CA GLY A 76 8.12 -10.05 -3.82
C GLY A 76 9.49 -9.51 -3.39
N PHE A 77 9.55 -8.68 -2.33
CA PHE A 77 10.80 -8.22 -1.70
C PHE A 77 11.35 -9.21 -0.67
N ASP A 78 10.51 -10.12 -0.18
CA ASP A 78 10.88 -11.25 0.65
C ASP A 78 10.12 -12.50 0.19
N THR A 79 10.57 -13.68 0.62
CA THR A 79 9.96 -14.96 0.26
C THR A 79 9.35 -15.58 1.50
N PRO A 80 8.11 -16.07 1.46
CA PRO A 80 7.50 -16.77 2.59
C PRO A 80 8.15 -18.12 2.81
N ASP A 81 8.08 -18.61 4.04
CA ASP A 81 8.49 -19.97 4.36
C ASP A 81 7.43 -20.99 3.87
N ARG A 82 6.17 -20.56 3.84
CA ARG A 82 5.03 -21.31 3.27
C ARG A 82 3.89 -20.39 2.87
N GLY A 83 2.92 -20.95 2.16
CA GLY A 83 1.71 -20.27 1.73
C GLY A 83 1.82 -19.63 0.35
N THR A 84 0.70 -19.11 -0.12
CA THR A 84 0.57 -18.51 -1.46
C THR A 84 -0.31 -17.27 -1.40
N TRP A 85 -0.25 -16.44 -2.44
CA TRP A 85 -1.20 -15.35 -2.64
C TRP A 85 -1.47 -15.13 -4.13
N THR A 86 -2.68 -14.71 -4.42
CA THR A 86 -3.11 -14.43 -5.79
C THR A 86 -3.57 -12.99 -5.93
N LEU A 87 -3.25 -12.35 -7.05
CA LEU A 87 -3.76 -11.05 -7.47
C LEU A 87 -4.76 -11.27 -8.61
N ALA A 88 -6.03 -10.91 -8.40
CA ALA A 88 -7.11 -11.16 -9.36
C ALA A 88 -7.15 -12.62 -9.87
N GLY A 89 -6.84 -13.59 -8.99
CA GLY A 89 -6.77 -15.01 -9.30
C GLY A 89 -5.44 -15.49 -9.89
N GLU A 90 -4.50 -14.61 -10.22
CA GLU A 90 -3.17 -14.99 -10.71
C GLU A 90 -2.21 -15.22 -9.54
N ASP A 91 -1.56 -16.38 -9.48
CA ASP A 91 -0.59 -16.71 -8.42
C ASP A 91 0.67 -15.84 -8.55
N LEU A 92 1.05 -15.21 -7.44
CA LEU A 92 2.24 -14.35 -7.32
C LEU A 92 3.29 -14.92 -6.36
N ALA A 93 3.09 -16.10 -5.79
CA ALA A 93 4.06 -16.71 -4.88
C ALA A 93 5.40 -16.94 -5.59
N GLY A 94 6.49 -16.40 -5.02
CA GLY A 94 7.83 -16.51 -5.61
C GLY A 94 8.07 -15.63 -6.85
N VAL A 95 7.12 -14.81 -7.26
CA VAL A 95 7.31 -13.84 -8.35
C VAL A 95 8.17 -12.68 -7.87
N PRO A 96 9.27 -12.32 -8.58
CA PRO A 96 10.12 -11.21 -8.19
C PRO A 96 9.40 -9.85 -8.23
N ALA A 97 9.78 -8.92 -7.35
CA ALA A 97 9.10 -7.62 -7.16
C ALA A 97 8.87 -6.83 -8.46
N HIS A 98 9.84 -6.81 -9.38
CA HIS A 98 9.68 -6.10 -10.65
C HIS A 98 8.62 -6.71 -11.58
N LEU A 99 8.37 -8.03 -11.48
CA LEU A 99 7.30 -8.70 -12.21
C LEU A 99 5.96 -8.55 -11.49
N VAL A 100 5.93 -8.55 -10.15
CA VAL A 100 4.73 -8.24 -9.36
C VAL A 100 4.21 -6.85 -9.74
N ALA A 101 5.09 -5.85 -9.84
CA ALA A 101 4.72 -4.51 -10.29
C ALA A 101 4.12 -4.50 -11.71
N ARG A 102 4.71 -5.25 -12.64
CA ARG A 102 4.19 -5.40 -14.03
C ARG A 102 2.84 -6.12 -14.10
N LYS A 103 2.52 -6.94 -13.10
CA LYS A 103 1.22 -7.61 -12.97
C LYS A 103 0.15 -6.73 -12.32
N GLY A 104 0.49 -5.49 -11.99
CA GLY A 104 -0.45 -4.48 -11.52
C GLY A 104 -0.56 -4.34 -10.01
N MET A 105 0.40 -4.84 -9.22
CA MET A 105 0.49 -4.56 -7.80
C MET A 105 1.75 -3.75 -7.50
N VAL A 106 1.59 -2.47 -7.12
CA VAL A 106 2.71 -1.58 -6.78
C VAL A 106 2.69 -1.18 -5.32
N ARG A 107 3.88 -0.94 -4.78
CA ARG A 107 4.07 -0.43 -3.42
C ARG A 107 4.87 0.87 -3.45
N THR A 108 4.42 1.86 -2.67
CA THR A 108 5.26 2.99 -2.25
C THR A 108 6.06 2.61 -1.02
N PHE A 109 7.22 3.23 -0.82
CA PHE A 109 8.09 2.94 0.32
C PHE A 109 7.99 4.02 1.38
N GLN A 110 8.19 3.64 2.65
CA GLN A 110 8.19 4.56 3.80
C GLN A 110 9.25 5.66 3.66
N LEU A 111 10.40 5.36 3.04
CA LEU A 111 11.42 6.35 2.70
C LEU A 111 11.26 6.75 1.24
N THR A 112 11.02 8.03 1.00
CA THR A 112 10.94 8.59 -0.36
C THR A 112 12.22 8.33 -1.14
N LYS A 113 12.12 7.47 -2.17
CA LYS A 113 13.23 7.13 -3.06
C LYS A 113 13.22 7.98 -4.35
N ALA A 114 12.81 9.26 -4.24
CA ALA A 114 12.99 10.18 -5.34
C ALA A 114 14.49 10.33 -5.64
N LEU A 115 14.87 10.13 -6.90
CA LEU A 115 16.25 10.28 -7.33
C LEU A 115 16.57 11.77 -7.42
N SER A 116 17.22 12.29 -6.38
CA SER A 116 17.42 13.73 -6.15
C SER A 116 18.21 14.44 -7.25
N ARG A 117 19.01 13.70 -8.02
CA ARG A 117 19.80 14.20 -9.14
C ARG A 117 19.11 14.13 -10.50
N MET A 118 17.88 13.67 -10.53
CA MET A 118 17.01 13.63 -11.72
C MET A 118 15.91 14.67 -11.56
N THR A 119 15.41 15.16 -12.69
CA THR A 119 14.25 16.05 -12.71
C THR A 119 13.00 15.30 -12.24
N VAL A 120 11.94 16.04 -11.91
CA VAL A 120 10.64 15.46 -11.57
C VAL A 120 10.11 14.63 -12.74
N MET A 121 10.20 15.14 -13.98
CA MET A 121 9.80 14.39 -15.19
C MET A 121 10.61 13.12 -15.38
N GLU A 122 11.93 13.15 -15.24
CA GLU A 122 12.78 11.95 -15.35
C GLU A 122 12.43 10.92 -14.28
N ASN A 123 12.12 11.35 -13.04
CA ASN A 123 11.63 10.46 -11.98
C ASN A 123 10.30 9.80 -12.36
N MET A 124 9.37 10.53 -12.98
CA MET A 124 8.10 9.98 -13.47
C MET A 124 8.33 8.94 -14.56
N GLN A 125 9.14 9.25 -15.56
CA GLN A 125 9.44 8.35 -16.68
C GLN A 125 10.06 7.03 -16.23
N LEU A 126 10.91 7.03 -15.19
CA LEU A 126 11.44 5.80 -14.58
C LEU A 126 10.36 4.89 -13.99
N GLY A 127 9.20 5.43 -13.62
CA GLY A 127 8.07 4.63 -13.15
C GLY A 127 7.34 3.87 -14.25
N ALA A 128 7.54 4.24 -15.52
CA ALA A 128 6.86 3.61 -16.63
C ALA A 128 7.42 2.21 -16.93
N VAL A 129 6.53 1.27 -17.29
CA VAL A 129 6.91 -0.07 -17.75
C VAL A 129 6.93 -0.18 -19.27
N GLY A 130 7.72 -1.13 -19.77
CA GLY A 130 7.75 -1.48 -21.19
C GLY A 130 8.41 -0.40 -22.05
N GLN A 131 9.40 0.30 -21.52
CA GLN A 131 10.26 1.18 -22.31
C GLN A 131 10.96 0.35 -23.39
N SER A 132 10.81 0.76 -24.65
CA SER A 132 11.35 0.01 -25.80
C SER A 132 12.88 -0.09 -25.78
N GLY A 133 13.57 0.78 -25.01
CA GLY A 133 15.00 0.74 -24.76
C GLY A 133 15.49 -0.45 -23.92
N GLU A 134 14.59 -1.16 -23.22
CA GLU A 134 14.93 -2.40 -22.49
C GLU A 134 15.26 -3.57 -23.44
N ARG A 135 14.91 -3.48 -24.73
CA ARG A 135 15.23 -4.50 -25.74
C ARG A 135 16.26 -3.96 -26.71
N PHE A 136 17.45 -4.55 -26.71
CA PHE A 136 18.62 -4.14 -27.49
C PHE A 136 18.33 -3.89 -28.99
N PHE A 137 17.45 -4.67 -29.61
CA PHE A 137 17.09 -4.53 -31.01
C PHE A 137 16.09 -3.40 -31.30
N THR A 138 15.24 -3.03 -30.36
CA THR A 138 14.25 -1.94 -30.55
C THR A 138 14.88 -0.56 -30.30
N ALA A 139 15.93 -0.48 -29.50
CA ALA A 139 16.66 0.76 -29.24
C ALA A 139 17.33 1.34 -30.50
N LEU A 140 17.64 0.48 -31.48
CA LEU A 140 18.30 0.88 -32.72
C LEU A 140 17.38 1.49 -33.79
N VAL A 141 16.05 1.43 -33.60
CA VAL A 141 15.05 1.90 -34.59
C VAL A 141 14.20 3.03 -34.01
N PRO A 142 14.59 4.32 -34.16
CA PRO A 142 13.93 5.47 -33.56
C PRO A 142 12.40 5.56 -33.74
N PRO A 143 11.78 5.21 -34.89
CA PRO A 143 10.34 5.30 -35.06
C PRO A 143 9.54 4.37 -34.15
N LEU A 144 10.14 3.27 -33.69
CA LEU A 144 9.43 2.25 -32.87
C LEU A 144 9.25 2.65 -31.40
N TRP A 145 10.05 3.57 -30.89
CA TRP A 145 10.02 3.97 -29.48
C TRP A 145 9.52 5.41 -29.25
N ARG A 146 9.61 6.31 -30.27
CA ARG A 146 9.16 7.70 -30.16
C ARG A 146 7.67 7.85 -29.79
N GLY A 147 6.80 7.02 -30.37
CA GLY A 147 5.37 7.04 -30.03
C GLY A 147 5.13 6.69 -28.56
N LYS A 148 5.81 5.66 -28.07
CA LYS A 148 5.68 5.20 -26.70
C LYS A 148 6.30 6.15 -25.67
N GLU A 149 7.39 6.81 -26.02
CA GLU A 149 7.95 7.88 -25.17
C GLU A 149 7.01 9.09 -25.07
N ALA A 150 6.31 9.44 -26.17
CA ALA A 150 5.31 10.50 -26.16
C ALA A 150 4.12 10.12 -25.22
N GLU A 151 3.62 8.89 -25.30
CA GLU A 151 2.56 8.37 -24.42
C GLU A 151 3.01 8.38 -22.95
N ILE A 152 4.25 7.93 -22.65
CA ILE A 152 4.81 7.96 -21.29
C ILE A 152 4.92 9.39 -20.78
N THR A 153 5.39 10.31 -21.62
CA THR A 153 5.53 11.72 -21.26
C THR A 153 4.17 12.38 -21.03
N GLU A 154 3.20 12.13 -21.89
CA GLU A 154 1.83 12.62 -21.73
C GLU A 154 1.19 12.09 -20.44
N ARG A 155 1.35 10.81 -20.15
CA ARG A 155 0.88 10.20 -18.90
C ARG A 155 1.54 10.83 -17.68
N ALA A 156 2.86 11.06 -17.74
CA ALA A 156 3.61 11.73 -16.68
C ALA A 156 3.08 13.15 -16.44
N ASP A 157 2.86 13.94 -17.51
CA ASP A 157 2.33 15.30 -17.42
C ASP A 157 0.92 15.30 -16.81
N GLN A 158 0.03 14.40 -17.19
CA GLN A 158 -1.30 14.25 -16.61
C GLN A 158 -1.24 13.96 -15.10
N LEU A 159 -0.36 13.05 -14.68
CA LEU A 159 -0.17 12.74 -13.27
C LEU A 159 0.46 13.93 -12.52
N LEU A 160 1.43 14.63 -13.09
CA LEU A 160 2.02 15.82 -12.46
C LEU A 160 0.97 16.92 -12.24
N VAL A 161 0.08 17.17 -13.19
CA VAL A 161 -1.04 18.10 -13.03
C VAL A 161 -1.96 17.64 -11.91
N ARG A 162 -2.36 16.36 -11.90
CA ARG A 162 -3.21 15.77 -10.86
C ARG A 162 -2.64 15.95 -9.46
N PHE A 163 -1.33 15.73 -9.29
CA PHE A 163 -0.63 15.85 -8.02
C PHE A 163 -0.11 17.28 -7.75
N LYS A 164 -0.46 18.26 -8.59
CA LYS A 164 -0.06 19.67 -8.49
C LYS A 164 1.47 19.84 -8.44
N LEU A 165 2.20 19.04 -9.20
CA LEU A 165 3.65 19.06 -9.36
C LEU A 165 4.10 19.52 -10.76
N ASP A 166 3.17 19.89 -11.64
CA ASP A 166 3.41 20.34 -13.01
C ASP A 166 4.39 21.52 -13.09
N HIS A 167 4.26 22.47 -12.16
CA HIS A 167 5.18 23.62 -12.05
C HIS A 167 6.61 23.25 -11.64
N MET A 168 6.85 22.04 -11.14
CA MET A 168 8.16 21.51 -10.75
C MET A 168 8.73 20.51 -11.77
N ARG A 169 8.06 20.34 -12.91
CA ARG A 169 8.32 19.31 -13.93
C ARG A 169 9.79 19.15 -14.29
N ASP A 170 10.45 20.27 -14.56
CA ASP A 170 11.83 20.32 -15.04
C ASP A 170 12.85 20.60 -13.93
N GLU A 171 12.37 20.78 -12.67
CA GLU A 171 13.22 20.96 -11.50
C GLU A 171 13.78 19.62 -11.01
N PHE A 172 14.94 19.67 -10.35
CA PHE A 172 15.49 18.47 -9.72
C PHE A 172 14.64 18.01 -8.55
N ALA A 173 14.34 16.71 -8.45
CA ALA A 173 13.57 16.15 -7.36
C ALA A 173 14.20 16.38 -5.97
N GLY A 174 15.50 16.68 -5.92
CA GLY A 174 16.20 17.07 -4.70
C GLY A 174 15.74 18.42 -4.12
N THR A 175 15.19 19.33 -4.93
CA THR A 175 14.68 20.65 -4.49
C THR A 175 13.29 20.58 -3.89
N LEU A 176 12.56 19.49 -4.11
CA LEU A 176 11.22 19.28 -3.59
C LEU A 176 11.21 19.24 -2.06
N SER A 177 10.18 19.80 -1.45
CA SER A 177 9.87 19.59 -0.04
C SER A 177 9.59 18.13 0.28
N GLY A 178 9.65 17.73 1.55
CA GLY A 178 9.35 16.35 1.96
C GLY A 178 7.98 15.87 1.48
N GLY A 179 6.98 16.73 1.55
CA GLY A 179 5.63 16.40 1.10
C GLY A 179 5.50 16.30 -0.42
N GLN A 180 6.13 17.22 -1.17
CA GLN A 180 6.16 17.13 -2.63
C GLN A 180 6.87 15.86 -3.11
N ARG A 181 7.92 15.42 -2.40
CA ARG A 181 8.57 14.13 -2.70
C ARG A 181 7.62 12.94 -2.52
N LYS A 182 6.76 12.96 -1.49
CA LYS A 182 5.75 11.92 -1.29
C LYS A 182 4.68 11.91 -2.40
N LEU A 183 4.24 13.10 -2.82
CA LEU A 183 3.35 13.24 -3.98
C LEU A 183 4.00 12.70 -5.26
N LEU A 184 5.27 13.03 -5.51
CA LEU A 184 6.03 12.50 -6.65
C LEU A 184 6.15 10.98 -6.61
N GLU A 185 6.39 10.40 -5.43
CA GLU A 185 6.48 8.94 -5.26
C GLU A 185 5.15 8.26 -5.57
N MET A 186 4.03 8.81 -5.08
CA MET A 186 2.71 8.30 -5.39
C MET A 186 2.39 8.44 -6.88
N ALA A 187 2.66 9.60 -7.48
CA ALA A 187 2.47 9.83 -8.91
C ALA A 187 3.29 8.84 -9.75
N ARG A 188 4.56 8.61 -9.39
CA ARG A 188 5.43 7.64 -10.05
C ARG A 188 4.92 6.21 -9.96
N ALA A 189 4.37 5.80 -8.80
CA ALA A 189 3.78 4.48 -8.64
C ALA A 189 2.56 4.27 -9.55
N LEU A 190 1.86 5.33 -9.94
CA LEU A 190 0.71 5.28 -10.83
C LEU A 190 1.08 5.25 -12.33
N MET A 191 2.36 5.44 -12.68
CA MET A 191 2.81 5.36 -14.08
C MET A 191 2.57 3.99 -14.71
N VAL A 192 2.55 2.92 -13.92
CA VAL A 192 2.30 1.54 -14.38
C VAL A 192 0.82 1.16 -14.44
N GLU A 193 -0.08 2.09 -14.12
CA GLU A 193 -1.53 1.86 -14.06
C GLU A 193 -1.93 0.65 -13.18
N PRO A 194 -1.49 0.61 -11.92
CA PRO A 194 -1.69 -0.57 -11.09
C PRO A 194 -3.16 -0.82 -10.80
N ALA A 195 -3.55 -2.09 -10.73
CA ALA A 195 -4.87 -2.50 -10.25
C ALA A 195 -4.97 -2.44 -8.72
N LEU A 196 -3.83 -2.67 -8.03
CA LEU A 196 -3.71 -2.59 -6.58
C LEU A 196 -2.51 -1.73 -6.19
N VAL A 197 -2.76 -0.72 -5.34
CA VAL A 197 -1.75 0.19 -4.79
C VAL A 197 -1.56 -0.09 -3.31
N MET A 198 -0.34 -0.38 -2.90
CA MET A 198 0.03 -0.60 -1.50
C MET A 198 0.82 0.60 -0.99
N LEU A 199 0.30 1.29 0.02
CA LEU A 199 0.88 2.50 0.58
C LEU A 199 1.41 2.22 2.00
N ASP A 200 2.70 2.43 2.21
CA ASP A 200 3.36 2.19 3.49
C ASP A 200 3.60 3.52 4.21
N GLU A 201 2.79 3.84 5.20
CA GLU A 201 2.78 5.07 5.99
C GLU A 201 2.84 6.35 5.13
N PRO A 202 1.91 6.53 4.17
CA PRO A 202 1.98 7.63 3.23
C PRO A 202 1.89 9.02 3.91
N MET A 203 1.28 9.11 5.09
CA MET A 203 1.11 10.37 5.82
C MET A 203 2.25 10.67 6.81
N ALA A 204 3.18 9.72 7.05
CA ALA A 204 4.25 9.90 8.05
C ALA A 204 5.15 11.12 7.72
N GLY A 205 5.32 12.02 8.68
CA GLY A 205 6.16 13.22 8.54
C GLY A 205 5.61 14.29 7.59
N VAL A 206 4.32 14.25 7.28
CA VAL A 206 3.63 15.22 6.43
C VAL A 206 2.86 16.22 7.31
N ASN A 207 2.81 17.49 6.89
CA ASN A 207 2.01 18.48 7.60
C ASN A 207 0.49 18.28 7.36
N PRO A 208 -0.39 18.76 8.25
CA PRO A 208 -1.83 18.50 8.17
C PRO A 208 -2.49 18.90 6.84
N ALA A 209 -2.08 20.05 6.27
CA ALA A 209 -2.67 20.52 5.00
C ALA A 209 -2.35 19.59 3.83
N LEU A 210 -1.13 19.06 3.79
CA LEU A 210 -0.73 18.10 2.76
C LEU A 210 -1.30 16.70 3.03
N THR A 211 -1.49 16.32 4.30
CA THR A 211 -2.20 15.08 4.66
C THR A 211 -3.58 15.05 4.03
N GLN A 212 -4.36 16.12 4.15
CA GLN A 212 -5.68 16.21 3.51
C GLN A 212 -5.61 16.08 1.98
N SER A 213 -4.59 16.69 1.35
CA SER A 213 -4.37 16.53 -0.10
C SER A 213 -4.05 15.08 -0.48
N LEU A 214 -3.17 14.42 0.26
CA LEU A 214 -2.83 13.00 0.04
C LEU A 214 -4.04 12.08 0.23
N LEU A 215 -4.85 12.32 1.29
CA LEU A 215 -6.08 11.59 1.52
C LEU A 215 -7.06 11.77 0.35
N GLY A 216 -7.19 12.99 -0.18
CA GLY A 216 -7.99 13.26 -1.37
C GLY A 216 -7.51 12.45 -2.58
N HIS A 217 -6.19 12.36 -2.80
CA HIS A 217 -5.63 11.54 -3.88
C HIS A 217 -5.89 10.05 -3.68
N VAL A 218 -5.76 9.54 -2.44
CA VAL A 218 -6.06 8.13 -2.12
C VAL A 218 -7.54 7.81 -2.36
N LYS A 219 -8.46 8.66 -1.89
CA LYS A 219 -9.90 8.52 -2.18
C LYS A 219 -10.18 8.55 -3.68
N GLY A 220 -9.55 9.46 -4.43
CA GLY A 220 -9.69 9.55 -5.89
C GLY A 220 -9.21 8.29 -6.64
N LEU A 221 -8.23 7.54 -6.12
CA LEU A 221 -7.85 6.25 -6.72
C LEU A 221 -9.00 5.25 -6.69
N ARG A 222 -9.79 5.22 -5.61
CA ARG A 222 -10.99 4.39 -5.50
C ARG A 222 -12.16 4.98 -6.28
N ASP A 223 -12.50 6.25 -6.03
CA ASP A 223 -13.77 6.86 -6.46
C ASP A 223 -13.79 7.14 -7.97
N ASP A 224 -12.68 7.65 -8.51
CA ASP A 224 -12.57 8.08 -9.89
C ASP A 224 -12.02 6.97 -10.81
N GLU A 225 -11.13 6.10 -10.30
CA GLU A 225 -10.42 5.12 -11.10
C GLU A 225 -10.79 3.66 -10.77
N GLY A 226 -11.58 3.41 -9.73
CA GLY A 226 -11.96 2.05 -9.31
C GLY A 226 -10.79 1.18 -8.86
N ARG A 227 -9.67 1.78 -8.46
CA ARG A 227 -8.49 1.04 -8.02
C ARG A 227 -8.66 0.49 -6.62
N THR A 228 -8.03 -0.64 -6.37
CA THR A 228 -7.89 -1.20 -5.03
C THR A 228 -6.71 -0.54 -4.32
N VAL A 229 -6.91 -0.15 -3.06
CA VAL A 229 -5.85 0.44 -2.24
C VAL A 229 -5.73 -0.34 -0.94
N VAL A 230 -4.50 -0.70 -0.56
CA VAL A 230 -4.16 -1.17 0.79
C VAL A 230 -3.16 -0.20 1.38
N PHE A 231 -3.41 0.31 2.57
CA PHE A 231 -2.47 1.21 3.20
C PHE A 231 -2.21 0.86 4.67
N VAL A 232 -0.99 1.11 5.12
CA VAL A 232 -0.59 1.01 6.51
C VAL A 232 -0.51 2.41 7.09
N GLU A 233 -1.17 2.65 8.21
CA GLU A 233 -1.06 3.89 8.98
C GLU A 233 -1.16 3.62 10.48
N HIS A 234 -0.63 4.57 11.27
CA HIS A 234 -0.68 4.52 12.72
C HIS A 234 -1.72 5.48 13.31
N ASP A 235 -2.13 6.46 12.54
CA ASP A 235 -3.19 7.42 12.90
C ASP A 235 -4.55 6.78 12.62
N MET A 236 -5.24 6.40 13.69
CA MET A 236 -6.53 5.71 13.60
C MET A 236 -7.62 6.62 13.02
N ASP A 237 -7.54 7.94 13.25
CA ASP A 237 -8.51 8.87 12.70
C ASP A 237 -8.40 8.90 11.17
N VAL A 238 -7.18 8.89 10.65
CA VAL A 238 -6.91 8.77 9.21
C VAL A 238 -7.43 7.45 8.66
N VAL A 239 -7.13 6.34 9.35
CA VAL A 239 -7.58 5.01 8.90
C VAL A 239 -9.10 4.95 8.83
N PHE A 240 -9.80 5.41 9.85
CA PHE A 240 -11.25 5.34 9.92
C PHE A 240 -11.95 6.31 8.96
N ASP A 241 -11.32 7.44 8.61
CA ASP A 241 -11.87 8.41 7.66
C ASP A 241 -11.91 7.91 6.21
N ILE A 242 -10.92 7.09 5.79
CA ILE A 242 -10.79 6.74 4.37
C ILE A 242 -11.03 5.26 4.05
N SER A 243 -10.95 4.36 5.05
CA SER A 243 -11.09 2.92 4.81
C SER A 243 -12.55 2.50 4.62
N ASP A 244 -12.77 1.62 3.67
CA ASP A 244 -14.01 0.85 3.53
C ASP A 244 -13.98 -0.41 4.40
N TRP A 245 -12.77 -0.98 4.58
CA TRP A 245 -12.48 -2.15 5.39
C TRP A 245 -11.17 -1.98 6.15
N VAL A 246 -11.06 -2.56 7.34
CA VAL A 246 -9.86 -2.49 8.16
C VAL A 246 -9.47 -3.90 8.58
N VAL A 247 -8.18 -4.20 8.49
CA VAL A 247 -7.57 -5.46 8.94
C VAL A 247 -6.57 -5.13 10.05
N CYS A 248 -6.68 -5.80 11.18
CA CYS A 248 -5.76 -5.63 12.31
C CYS A 248 -4.83 -6.83 12.43
N LEU A 249 -3.53 -6.57 12.31
CA LEU A 249 -2.47 -7.54 12.59
C LEU A 249 -1.94 -7.39 14.02
N ALA A 250 -1.71 -8.51 14.70
CA ALA A 250 -0.91 -8.56 15.92
C ALA A 250 -0.12 -9.87 15.96
N GLN A 251 1.17 -9.79 16.35
CA GLN A 251 2.08 -10.95 16.46
C GLN A 251 2.16 -11.84 15.19
N GLY A 252 1.97 -11.22 14.03
CA GLY A 252 2.00 -11.90 12.72
C GLY A 252 0.65 -12.42 12.24
N GLU A 253 -0.39 -12.40 13.07
CA GLU A 253 -1.72 -12.95 12.77
C GLU A 253 -2.75 -11.85 12.52
N VAL A 254 -3.77 -12.14 11.73
CA VAL A 254 -4.96 -11.29 11.61
C VAL A 254 -5.86 -11.55 12.81
N ILE A 255 -5.96 -10.59 13.74
CA ILE A 255 -6.74 -10.73 14.96
C ILE A 255 -8.16 -10.18 14.84
N ALA A 256 -8.40 -9.28 13.90
CA ALA A 256 -9.71 -8.71 13.60
C ALA A 256 -9.73 -8.15 12.19
N GLU A 257 -10.87 -8.19 11.55
CA GLU A 257 -11.18 -7.41 10.36
C GLU A 257 -12.65 -7.01 10.35
N GLY A 258 -12.96 -5.90 9.68
CA GLY A 258 -14.32 -5.36 9.67
C GLY A 258 -14.37 -3.93 9.15
N ARG A 259 -15.54 -3.32 9.27
CA ARG A 259 -15.71 -1.90 9.00
C ARG A 259 -14.99 -1.05 10.04
N PRO A 260 -14.59 0.20 9.71
CA PRO A 260 -13.94 1.09 10.67
C PRO A 260 -14.69 1.20 12.02
N SER A 261 -16.03 1.30 12.00
CA SER A 261 -16.86 1.41 13.21
C SER A 261 -16.83 0.15 14.08
N GLU A 262 -16.67 -1.03 13.48
CA GLU A 262 -16.60 -2.32 14.20
C GLU A 262 -15.20 -2.51 14.80
N ILE A 263 -14.17 -2.17 14.05
CA ILE A 263 -12.77 -2.29 14.48
C ILE A 263 -12.45 -1.31 15.62
N GLY A 264 -12.97 -0.09 15.57
CA GLY A 264 -12.75 0.93 16.61
C GLY A 264 -13.25 0.51 18.01
N THR A 265 -14.19 -0.42 18.08
CA THR A 265 -14.78 -0.91 19.35
C THR A 265 -14.40 -2.37 19.64
N ASN A 266 -13.61 -3.01 18.79
CA ASN A 266 -13.25 -4.41 18.94
C ASN A 266 -12.28 -4.64 20.13
N PRO A 267 -12.65 -5.46 21.13
CA PRO A 267 -11.82 -5.68 22.32
C PRO A 267 -10.41 -6.24 21.98
N ALA A 268 -10.30 -7.15 21.02
CA ALA A 268 -9.01 -7.73 20.63
C ALA A 268 -8.07 -6.68 20.05
N VAL A 269 -8.59 -5.71 19.28
CA VAL A 269 -7.82 -4.59 18.73
C VAL A 269 -7.35 -3.67 19.87
N ILE A 270 -8.26 -3.30 20.77
CA ILE A 270 -7.95 -2.44 21.93
C ILE A 270 -6.85 -3.09 22.78
N ASP A 271 -6.99 -4.36 23.11
CA ASP A 271 -6.03 -5.12 23.92
C ASP A 271 -4.65 -5.23 23.24
N ALA A 272 -4.60 -5.42 21.91
CA ALA A 272 -3.35 -5.47 21.18
C ALA A 272 -2.56 -4.15 21.26
N TYR A 273 -3.26 -3.01 21.18
CA TYR A 273 -2.62 -1.69 21.32
C TYR A 273 -2.24 -1.36 22.75
N LEU A 274 -3.09 -1.66 23.75
CA LEU A 274 -2.78 -1.44 25.17
C LEU A 274 -1.67 -2.37 25.65
N GLY A 275 -1.67 -3.63 25.24
CA GLY A 275 -0.62 -4.61 25.57
C GLY A 275 0.76 -4.22 25.00
N ALA A 276 0.81 -3.64 23.82
CA ALA A 276 2.03 -3.13 23.22
C ALA A 276 2.62 -1.93 24.01
N THR A 277 1.78 -1.05 24.51
CA THR A 277 2.19 0.10 25.34
C THR A 277 2.81 -0.35 26.67
N HIS A 278 2.27 -1.43 27.27
CA HIS A 278 2.80 -1.99 28.53
C HIS A 278 4.09 -2.80 28.36
N SER A 279 4.39 -3.33 27.15
CA SER A 279 5.62 -4.08 26.88
C SER A 279 6.83 -3.16 26.65
N GLN A 280 6.64 -1.87 26.46
CA GLN A 280 7.70 -0.86 26.33
C GLN A 280 8.17 -0.29 27.69
N ASP A 281 7.57 -0.70 28.82
CA ASP A 281 8.03 -0.28 30.15
C ASP A 281 9.39 -0.94 30.47
N PRO A 282 10.52 -0.18 30.56
CA PRO A 282 11.86 -0.72 30.80
C PRO A 282 11.98 -1.46 32.14
N THR A 283 11.13 -1.17 33.10
CA THR A 283 11.16 -1.77 34.46
C THR A 283 10.73 -3.24 34.45
N ARG A 284 9.86 -3.65 33.50
CA ARG A 284 9.42 -5.04 33.35
C ARG A 284 10.40 -5.91 32.59
N ARG A 285 11.22 -5.36 31.66
CA ARG A 285 12.31 -6.10 31.00
C ARG A 285 13.33 -6.61 32.02
N ARG A 286 13.64 -5.81 33.03
CA ARG A 286 14.60 -6.18 34.08
C ARG A 286 14.13 -7.38 34.92
N LYS A 287 12.84 -7.41 35.30
CA LYS A 287 12.23 -8.50 36.09
C LYS A 287 12.14 -9.84 35.35
N ARG A 288 12.03 -9.82 34.01
CA ARG A 288 11.97 -11.04 33.19
C ARG A 288 13.35 -11.68 32.99
N TYR A 289 14.41 -10.87 32.93
CA TYR A 289 15.80 -11.37 32.92
C TYR A 289 16.22 -11.99 34.27
N GLU A 290 15.82 -11.38 35.39
CA GLU A 290 16.12 -11.87 36.72
C GLU A 290 15.40 -13.20 37.03
N ARG A 291 14.21 -13.47 36.49
CA ARG A 291 13.50 -14.76 36.63
C ARG A 291 14.00 -15.89 35.72
N ARG A 292 14.86 -15.62 34.75
CA ARG A 292 15.50 -16.64 33.89
C ARG A 292 16.93 -16.98 34.34
N ALA A 293 17.47 -16.25 35.28
CA ALA A 293 18.78 -16.44 35.83
C ALA A 293 18.77 -17.08 37.27
N SER A 294 17.58 -17.34 37.79
CA SER A 294 17.30 -18.16 38.98
C SER A 294 16.64 -19.49 38.57
#